data_db42841393ee0c108efb1d27c5bde2e6
#
_entry.id   db42841393ee0c108efb1d27c5bde2e6
#
_cell.length_a   1.000
_cell.length_b   1.000
_cell.length_c   1.000
_cell.angle_alpha   90.00
_cell.angle_beta   90.00
_cell.angle_gamma   90.00
#
_symmetry.space_group_name_H-M   'P 1'
#
loop_
_entity.id
_entity.type
_entity.pdbx_description
1 polymer ?
#
loop_
_entity_poly.entity_id
_entity_poly.type
_entity_poly.pdbx_seq_one_letter_code
_entity_poly.pdbx_strand_id
1 'polypeptide(L)'
;MHQEKKMLAHISEDGTRVQTVADHLQGTAVLCGQFAAAFDAQQQGTWLGLLHDIGKYSTKFQKRLQGGEKVDHSTAGAQVAARYGQIPLAFAIAGHHSGLPDGGGRSDTAQDATMFGRLKKSVEPYTQWTNEIKLPSIPPQPEMMKENRFTQAFYTRMLYSCLVDADYLDTENFMSSPKPRGQGQTMDELLKRLNQYTAKWSHPQGTLNQRRSSILSACTTAGQTGRRGLYSLTVPTGGGKTVASLAFALSLAVKNHMDRVIYVIPYTSIIDQTADVFSEILGAENVLEHHSGVDYSAKEDDEPAAYRKALAAENWDAPAVVTTSVQFFESLYGNHASQCRKLHNIANSVVIFDEAQNLPVPYLRPCVAAIAQLVQHYRAAAVLCTATQPALQPLFEELAPGLQMTELCPHPKEQYQAFRRTTLKMRGELEQSQLGAELAAQEQVLCIVNRRKTAQELYNNLPKEGSYCL
;
A
#
# COMPACT_ATOMS: atom_id res chain seq x y z
N MET A 1 48.04 21.37 11.39
CA MET A 1 46.87 20.89 10.62
C MET A 1 45.82 20.48 11.61
N HIS A 2 44.75 21.28 11.79
CA HIS A 2 43.60 20.85 12.56
C HIS A 2 42.91 19.73 11.74
N GLN A 3 42.93 18.50 12.23
CA GLN A 3 42.00 17.47 11.71
C GLN A 3 40.59 18.04 11.93
N GLU A 4 39.88 18.35 10.86
CA GLU A 4 38.46 18.69 10.92
C GLU A 4 37.75 17.54 11.62
N LYS A 5 37.14 17.82 12.75
CA LYS A 5 36.42 16.82 13.56
C LYS A 5 35.20 16.40 12.75
N LYS A 6 35.24 15.18 12.17
CA LYS A 6 34.09 14.62 11.43
C LYS A 6 32.85 14.58 12.30
N MET A 7 31.74 15.08 11.79
CA MET A 7 30.43 15.04 12.46
C MET A 7 29.79 13.68 12.23
N LEU A 8 29.39 12.99 13.29
CA LEU A 8 28.89 11.61 13.22
C LEU A 8 27.36 11.56 13.25
N ALA A 9 26.77 10.71 12.40
CA ALA A 9 25.36 10.39 12.40
C ALA A 9 25.06 9.17 13.28
N HIS A 10 25.85 8.11 13.11
CA HIS A 10 25.67 6.83 13.77
C HIS A 10 27.01 6.25 14.22
N ILE A 11 26.95 5.41 15.27
CA ILE A 11 28.05 4.58 15.77
C ILE A 11 27.49 3.17 15.90
N SER A 12 28.18 2.15 15.38
CA SER A 12 27.78 0.75 15.52
C SER A 12 27.71 0.33 17.00
N GLU A 13 26.92 -0.69 17.32
CA GLU A 13 26.73 -1.16 18.68
C GLU A 13 28.05 -1.57 19.37
N ASP A 14 28.97 -2.14 18.61
CA ASP A 14 30.32 -2.53 19.05
C ASP A 14 31.32 -1.34 19.10
N GLY A 15 30.89 -0.15 18.68
CA GLY A 15 31.71 1.07 18.63
C GLY A 15 32.83 1.06 17.57
N THR A 16 32.92 0.03 16.73
CA THR A 16 34.04 -0.11 15.78
C THR A 16 33.85 0.65 14.48
N ARG A 17 32.60 0.91 14.07
CA ARG A 17 32.26 1.63 12.85
C ARG A 17 31.55 2.93 13.17
N VAL A 18 31.81 3.95 12.37
CA VAL A 18 31.15 5.24 12.46
C VAL A 18 30.65 5.68 11.08
N GLN A 19 29.46 6.26 11.04
CA GLN A 19 28.91 6.87 9.83
C GLN A 19 28.94 8.40 10.04
N THR A 20 29.48 9.15 9.08
CA THR A 20 29.43 10.61 9.14
C THR A 20 28.03 11.11 8.82
N VAL A 21 27.68 12.34 9.27
CA VAL A 21 26.41 12.97 8.89
C VAL A 21 26.34 13.14 7.37
N ALA A 22 27.43 13.51 6.72
CA ALA A 22 27.48 13.67 5.28
C ALA A 22 27.18 12.35 4.53
N ASP A 23 27.81 11.23 4.94
CA ASP A 23 27.59 9.92 4.33
C ASP A 23 26.12 9.48 4.48
N HIS A 24 25.55 9.62 5.69
CA HIS A 24 24.15 9.29 5.96
C HIS A 24 23.17 10.13 5.12
N LEU A 25 23.38 11.45 5.07
CA LEU A 25 22.51 12.34 4.27
C LEU A 25 22.60 12.01 2.77
N GLN A 26 23.79 11.70 2.26
CA GLN A 26 23.99 11.31 0.85
C GLN A 26 23.38 9.94 0.55
N GLY A 27 23.59 8.95 1.41
CA GLY A 27 22.99 7.61 1.27
C GLY A 27 21.48 7.68 1.26
N THR A 28 20.90 8.36 2.24
CA THR A 28 19.44 8.58 2.31
C THR A 28 18.92 9.36 1.08
N ALA A 29 19.66 10.35 0.58
CA ALA A 29 19.26 11.13 -0.59
C ALA A 29 19.21 10.30 -1.87
N VAL A 30 20.16 9.38 -2.06
CA VAL A 30 20.15 8.45 -3.20
C VAL A 30 18.92 7.56 -3.15
N LEU A 31 18.67 6.89 -2.04
CA LEU A 31 17.53 6.00 -1.87
C LEU A 31 16.20 6.74 -2.00
N CYS A 32 16.03 7.86 -1.30
CA CYS A 32 14.81 8.65 -1.32
C CYS A 32 14.52 9.22 -2.72
N GLY A 33 15.57 9.64 -3.44
CA GLY A 33 15.45 10.07 -4.83
C GLY A 33 15.01 8.94 -5.76
N GLN A 34 15.56 7.73 -5.59
CA GLN A 34 15.16 6.54 -6.36
C GLN A 34 13.69 6.18 -6.11
N PHE A 35 13.25 6.16 -4.85
CA PHE A 35 11.85 5.85 -4.51
C PHE A 35 10.88 6.89 -5.09
N ALA A 36 11.20 8.16 -4.95
CA ALA A 36 10.37 9.24 -5.46
C ALA A 36 10.33 9.34 -7.00
N ALA A 37 11.30 8.74 -7.70
CA ALA A 37 11.32 8.69 -9.17
C ALA A 37 10.11 7.91 -9.74
N ALA A 38 9.52 6.97 -8.98
CA ALA A 38 8.33 6.23 -9.39
C ALA A 38 7.13 7.14 -9.71
N PHE A 39 7.10 8.36 -9.16
CA PHE A 39 6.06 9.37 -9.40
C PHE A 39 6.63 10.77 -9.75
N ASP A 40 7.74 10.79 -10.49
CA ASP A 40 8.38 12.00 -11.05
C ASP A 40 8.87 13.03 -10.00
N ALA A 41 9.16 12.59 -8.77
CA ALA A 41 9.58 13.44 -7.66
C ALA A 41 11.03 13.20 -7.21
N GLN A 42 11.92 12.71 -8.09
CA GLN A 42 13.31 12.39 -7.76
C GLN A 42 14.06 13.54 -7.09
N GLN A 43 13.92 14.76 -7.62
CA GLN A 43 14.60 15.94 -7.06
C GLN A 43 14.12 16.25 -5.64
N GLN A 44 12.81 16.13 -5.39
CA GLN A 44 12.23 16.30 -4.06
C GLN A 44 12.73 15.23 -3.09
N GLY A 45 12.80 13.96 -3.53
CA GLY A 45 13.38 12.87 -2.75
C GLY A 45 14.84 13.13 -2.40
N THR A 46 15.65 13.57 -3.35
CA THR A 46 17.05 13.95 -3.09
C THR A 46 17.16 15.07 -2.05
N TRP A 47 16.34 16.11 -2.15
CA TRP A 47 16.32 17.19 -1.17
C TRP A 47 15.90 16.72 0.21
N LEU A 48 14.92 15.82 0.30
CA LEU A 48 14.49 15.22 1.56
C LEU A 48 15.66 14.53 2.27
N GLY A 49 16.35 13.64 1.57
CA GLY A 49 17.47 12.91 2.15
C GLY A 49 18.63 13.82 2.57
N LEU A 50 18.95 14.86 1.76
CA LEU A 50 20.02 15.79 2.10
C LEU A 50 19.70 16.69 3.29
N LEU A 51 18.42 16.95 3.60
CA LEU A 51 18.01 17.90 4.62
C LEU A 51 17.51 17.27 5.92
N HIS A 52 17.02 16.02 5.90
CA HIS A 52 16.23 15.50 7.02
C HIS A 52 16.96 15.58 8.36
N ASP A 53 18.25 15.35 8.37
CA ASP A 53 19.06 15.20 9.58
C ASP A 53 20.23 16.20 9.69
N ILE A 54 20.16 17.34 9.01
CA ILE A 54 21.19 18.37 9.12
C ILE A 54 21.35 18.92 10.55
N GLY A 55 20.35 18.78 11.41
CA GLY A 55 20.46 19.13 12.83
C GLY A 55 21.44 18.24 13.61
N LYS A 56 21.84 17.08 13.07
CA LYS A 56 22.89 16.23 13.62
C LYS A 56 24.27 16.93 13.65
N TYR A 57 24.48 17.99 12.86
CA TYR A 57 25.68 18.83 12.91
C TYR A 57 25.79 19.66 14.20
N SER A 58 24.76 19.73 15.04
CA SER A 58 24.81 20.48 16.28
C SER A 58 25.72 19.84 17.33
N THR A 59 26.41 20.66 18.10
CA THR A 59 27.26 20.20 19.18
C THR A 59 26.50 19.37 20.24
N LYS A 60 25.23 19.69 20.49
CA LYS A 60 24.39 18.92 21.41
C LYS A 60 24.14 17.52 20.90
N PHE A 61 23.84 17.36 19.58
CA PHE A 61 23.67 16.05 19.01
C PHE A 61 24.95 15.21 19.08
N GLN A 62 26.12 15.81 18.80
CA GLN A 62 27.38 15.09 18.91
C GLN A 62 27.69 14.61 20.33
N LYS A 63 27.27 15.38 21.36
CA LYS A 63 27.35 14.93 22.78
C LYS A 63 26.35 13.80 23.06
N ARG A 64 25.15 13.83 22.46
CA ARG A 64 24.16 12.75 22.59
C ARG A 64 24.70 11.39 22.18
N LEU A 65 25.47 11.31 21.08
CA LEU A 65 26.11 10.07 20.63
C LEU A 65 27.08 9.46 21.70
N GLN A 66 27.52 10.26 22.66
CA GLN A 66 28.37 9.85 23.77
C GLN A 66 27.59 9.67 25.07
N GLY A 67 26.26 9.52 25.03
CA GLY A 67 25.39 9.32 26.19
C GLY A 67 24.70 10.60 26.74
N GLY A 68 24.66 11.69 25.96
CA GLY A 68 23.94 12.92 26.31
C GLY A 68 22.42 12.82 26.08
N GLU A 69 21.70 13.90 26.45
CA GLU A 69 20.25 14.01 26.36
C GLU A 69 19.74 13.95 24.93
N LYS A 70 18.45 13.58 24.77
CA LYS A 70 17.78 13.61 23.46
C LYS A 70 17.70 15.02 22.90
N VAL A 71 17.98 15.18 21.61
CA VAL A 71 18.02 16.48 20.91
C VAL A 71 17.12 16.40 19.69
N ASP A 72 16.29 17.43 19.50
CA ASP A 72 15.52 17.62 18.26
C ASP A 72 16.50 18.04 17.14
N HIS A 73 16.68 17.18 16.15
CA HIS A 73 17.56 17.41 15.01
C HIS A 73 16.78 17.51 13.68
N SER A 74 15.53 17.08 13.64
CA SER A 74 14.69 17.13 12.45
C SER A 74 14.14 18.53 12.15
N THR A 75 13.89 19.33 13.18
CA THR A 75 13.35 20.70 13.01
C THR A 75 14.27 21.59 12.18
N ALA A 76 15.59 21.42 12.28
CA ALA A 76 16.56 22.19 11.49
C ALA A 76 16.33 22.02 9.97
N GLY A 77 16.24 20.78 9.50
CA GLY A 77 15.97 20.48 8.10
C GLY A 77 14.60 20.96 7.64
N ALA A 78 13.58 20.78 8.47
CA ALA A 78 12.23 21.26 8.19
C ALA A 78 12.17 22.78 7.99
N GLN A 79 12.87 23.54 8.85
CA GLN A 79 12.96 25.00 8.69
C GLN A 79 13.71 25.43 7.43
N VAL A 80 14.77 24.70 7.05
CA VAL A 80 15.49 24.98 5.79
C VAL A 80 14.58 24.71 4.60
N ALA A 81 13.92 23.57 4.52
CA ALA A 81 12.99 23.24 3.46
C ALA A 81 11.87 24.29 3.33
N ALA A 82 11.28 24.71 4.44
CA ALA A 82 10.23 25.74 4.47
C ALA A 82 10.72 27.11 3.97
N ARG A 83 11.96 27.53 4.29
CA ARG A 83 12.56 28.78 3.77
C ARG A 83 12.70 28.79 2.24
N TYR A 84 12.91 27.63 1.64
CA TYR A 84 12.93 27.46 0.19
C TYR A 84 11.52 27.23 -0.41
N GLY A 85 10.44 27.40 0.38
CA GLY A 85 9.06 27.22 -0.08
C GLY A 85 8.65 25.75 -0.28
N GLN A 86 9.48 24.81 0.13
CA GLN A 86 9.25 23.38 -0.02
C GLN A 86 8.45 22.81 1.18
N ILE A 87 7.19 23.25 1.32
CA ILE A 87 6.34 22.89 2.47
C ILE A 87 6.09 21.39 2.60
N PRO A 88 5.79 20.61 1.53
CA PRO A 88 5.63 19.15 1.65
C PRO A 88 6.89 18.47 2.19
N LEU A 89 8.08 18.92 1.77
CA LEU A 89 9.35 18.41 2.28
C LEU A 89 9.52 18.76 3.76
N ALA A 90 9.17 19.99 4.15
CA ALA A 90 9.25 20.42 5.53
C ALA A 90 8.39 19.55 6.47
N PHE A 91 7.17 19.19 6.06
CA PHE A 91 6.31 18.25 6.81
C PHE A 91 6.93 16.86 6.92
N ALA A 92 7.41 16.30 5.82
CA ALA A 92 8.02 14.98 5.79
C ALA A 92 9.26 14.92 6.72
N ILE A 93 10.14 15.92 6.63
CA ILE A 93 11.32 16.05 7.48
C ILE A 93 10.92 16.21 8.96
N ALA A 94 9.94 17.07 9.25
CA ALA A 94 9.47 17.27 10.61
C ALA A 94 8.95 15.98 11.26
N GLY A 95 8.32 15.12 10.45
CA GLY A 95 7.61 13.92 10.88
C GLY A 95 8.43 12.65 10.97
N HIS A 96 9.63 12.55 10.36
CA HIS A 96 10.26 11.26 10.07
C HIS A 96 10.53 10.39 11.31
N HIS A 97 10.73 10.98 12.49
CA HIS A 97 10.85 10.24 13.76
C HIS A 97 9.54 10.14 14.57
N SER A 98 8.67 11.13 14.49
CA SER A 98 7.52 11.26 15.39
C SER A 98 6.16 11.08 14.74
N GLY A 99 6.14 10.88 13.42
CA GLY A 99 4.93 10.89 12.61
C GLY A 99 4.62 12.27 12.03
N LEU A 100 3.86 12.29 10.93
CA LEU A 100 3.48 13.54 10.27
C LEU A 100 2.69 14.43 11.24
N PRO A 101 3.14 15.67 11.50
CA PRO A 101 2.45 16.58 12.40
C PRO A 101 1.20 17.16 11.74
N ASP A 102 0.28 17.62 12.57
CA ASP A 102 -0.81 18.49 12.13
C ASP A 102 -0.28 19.85 11.63
N GLY A 103 -0.99 20.46 10.69
CA GLY A 103 -0.59 21.75 10.13
C GLY A 103 -0.53 22.84 11.16
N GLY A 104 -1.58 22.96 11.97
CA GLY A 104 -1.76 24.05 12.91
C GLY A 104 -2.20 25.36 12.27
N GLY A 105 -1.95 26.47 12.94
CA GLY A 105 -2.33 27.79 12.53
C GLY A 105 -1.26 28.86 12.77
N ARG A 106 -1.45 30.06 12.19
CA ARG A 106 -0.51 31.17 12.34
C ARG A 106 -0.35 31.66 13.77
N SER A 107 -1.37 31.43 14.63
CA SER A 107 -1.35 31.75 16.06
C SER A 107 -0.52 30.80 16.91
N ASP A 108 -0.20 29.59 16.39
CA ASP A 108 0.56 28.62 17.14
C ASP A 108 1.93 29.16 17.56
N THR A 109 2.38 28.74 18.73
CA THR A 109 3.67 29.09 19.33
C THR A 109 4.69 27.99 19.14
N ALA A 110 5.94 28.19 19.52
CA ALA A 110 6.99 27.17 19.49
C ALA A 110 6.71 25.94 20.40
N GLN A 111 5.77 26.04 21.33
CA GLN A 111 5.34 24.97 22.22
C GLN A 111 4.27 24.06 21.62
N ASP A 112 3.58 24.52 20.58
CA ASP A 112 2.53 23.74 19.94
C ASP A 112 3.11 22.61 19.08
N ALA A 113 2.52 21.41 19.20
CA ALA A 113 2.97 20.20 18.47
C ALA A 113 2.45 20.16 17.02
N THR A 114 2.49 21.31 16.34
CA THR A 114 2.05 21.50 14.96
C THR A 114 3.21 21.90 14.07
N MET A 115 3.01 21.82 12.74
CA MET A 115 4.03 22.30 11.81
C MET A 115 4.32 23.79 11.97
N PHE A 116 3.27 24.62 12.12
CA PHE A 116 3.44 26.06 12.38
C PHE A 116 4.22 26.34 13.68
N GLY A 117 3.92 25.59 14.74
CA GLY A 117 4.66 25.68 16.01
C GLY A 117 6.13 25.24 15.83
N ARG A 118 6.35 24.11 15.13
CA ARG A 118 7.70 23.58 14.90
C ARG A 118 8.58 24.54 14.10
N LEU A 119 8.03 25.22 13.09
CA LEU A 119 8.76 26.23 12.32
C LEU A 119 9.22 27.45 13.13
N LYS A 120 8.59 27.73 14.28
CA LYS A 120 8.95 28.80 15.20
C LYS A 120 9.93 28.39 16.29
N LYS A 121 10.27 27.09 16.40
CA LYS A 121 11.23 26.63 17.41
C LYS A 121 12.63 27.19 17.18
N SER A 122 13.30 27.55 18.25
CA SER A 122 14.74 27.75 18.24
C SER A 122 15.43 26.39 18.14
N VAL A 123 16.39 26.26 17.24
CA VAL A 123 17.20 25.06 17.05
C VAL A 123 18.66 25.33 17.42
N GLU A 124 19.36 24.30 17.85
CA GLU A 124 20.78 24.37 18.12
C GLU A 124 21.58 24.76 16.87
N PRO A 125 22.70 25.49 16.99
CA PRO A 125 23.54 25.84 15.84
C PRO A 125 24.02 24.61 15.07
N TYR A 126 23.79 24.60 13.76
CA TYR A 126 24.09 23.49 12.86
C TYR A 126 24.72 23.93 11.53
N THR A 127 25.21 25.16 11.45
CA THR A 127 25.66 25.80 10.21
C THR A 127 26.77 25.06 9.45
N GLN A 128 27.53 24.19 10.12
CA GLN A 128 28.62 23.42 9.52
C GLN A 128 28.16 22.53 8.34
N TRP A 129 26.86 22.13 8.29
CA TRP A 129 26.35 21.29 7.21
C TRP A 129 26.61 21.89 5.83
N THR A 130 26.60 23.23 5.67
CA THR A 130 26.81 23.91 4.38
C THR A 130 28.22 23.75 3.80
N ASN A 131 29.18 23.33 4.64
CA ASN A 131 30.55 23.06 4.20
C ASN A 131 30.66 21.69 3.52
N GLU A 132 29.84 20.72 3.94
CA GLU A 132 29.92 19.33 3.47
C GLU A 132 28.79 18.98 2.50
N ILE A 133 27.61 19.58 2.63
CA ILE A 133 26.42 19.30 1.83
C ILE A 133 26.11 20.46 0.87
N LYS A 134 26.12 20.15 -0.42
CA LYS A 134 25.69 21.09 -1.46
C LYS A 134 24.30 20.71 -1.95
N LEU A 135 23.31 21.56 -1.72
CA LEU A 135 21.99 21.34 -2.26
C LEU A 135 21.99 21.54 -3.79
N PRO A 136 21.37 20.63 -4.55
CA PRO A 136 21.10 20.87 -5.97
C PRO A 136 20.11 22.01 -6.16
N SER A 137 19.76 22.33 -7.40
CA SER A 137 18.74 23.33 -7.71
C SER A 137 17.43 23.06 -6.95
N ILE A 138 16.71 24.13 -6.59
CA ILE A 138 15.42 24.01 -5.89
C ILE A 138 14.47 23.19 -6.75
N PRO A 139 13.89 22.09 -6.22
CA PRO A 139 12.98 21.26 -6.98
C PRO A 139 11.71 22.02 -7.38
N PRO A 140 11.22 21.84 -8.61
CA PRO A 140 10.00 22.49 -9.07
C PRO A 140 8.80 21.97 -8.28
N GLN A 141 7.78 22.81 -8.10
CA GLN A 141 6.51 22.37 -7.54
C GLN A 141 5.73 21.60 -8.62
N PRO A 142 5.32 20.33 -8.37
CA PRO A 142 4.50 19.58 -9.31
C PRO A 142 3.16 20.28 -9.58
N GLU A 143 2.65 20.19 -10.82
CA GLU A 143 1.37 20.82 -11.20
C GLU A 143 0.20 20.39 -10.31
N MET A 144 0.15 19.12 -9.89
CA MET A 144 -0.89 18.60 -8.99
C MET A 144 -0.97 19.35 -7.66
N MET A 145 0.09 20.04 -7.22
CA MET A 145 0.08 20.85 -6.00
C MET A 145 -0.82 22.09 -6.10
N LYS A 146 -1.30 22.43 -7.30
CA LYS A 146 -2.25 23.54 -7.53
C LYS A 146 -3.71 23.09 -7.41
N GLU A 147 -4.00 21.80 -7.37
CA GLU A 147 -5.37 21.28 -7.41
C GLU A 147 -6.15 21.56 -6.12
N ASN A 148 -5.84 20.82 -5.06
CA ASN A 148 -6.58 20.95 -3.80
C ASN A 148 -5.73 20.48 -2.61
N ARG A 149 -6.25 20.71 -1.39
CA ARG A 149 -5.54 20.35 -0.14
C ARG A 149 -5.38 18.85 0.05
N PHE A 150 -6.30 18.04 -0.45
CA PHE A 150 -6.21 16.59 -0.35
C PHE A 150 -5.04 16.07 -1.19
N THR A 151 -4.90 16.53 -2.44
CA THR A 151 -3.78 16.21 -3.31
C THR A 151 -2.44 16.64 -2.70
N GLN A 152 -2.38 17.84 -2.11
CA GLN A 152 -1.19 18.32 -1.40
C GLN A 152 -0.81 17.44 -0.20
N ALA A 153 -1.80 17.05 0.61
CA ALA A 153 -1.58 16.17 1.75
C ALA A 153 -1.17 14.75 1.33
N PHE A 154 -1.77 14.23 0.25
CA PHE A 154 -1.42 12.93 -0.31
C PHE A 154 0.01 12.92 -0.84
N TYR A 155 0.41 13.96 -1.57
CA TYR A 155 1.79 14.13 -2.04
C TYR A 155 2.80 14.20 -0.89
N THR A 156 2.48 14.93 0.16
CA THR A 156 3.31 14.99 1.37
C THR A 156 3.51 13.61 1.99
N ARG A 157 2.46 12.77 2.04
CA ARG A 157 2.53 11.39 2.56
C ARG A 157 3.40 10.49 1.69
N MET A 158 3.30 10.61 0.38
CA MET A 158 4.13 9.83 -0.54
C MET A 158 5.61 10.19 -0.39
N LEU A 159 5.94 11.46 -0.29
CA LEU A 159 7.30 11.95 -0.03
C LEU A 159 7.79 11.52 1.36
N TYR A 160 6.93 11.57 2.38
CA TYR A 160 7.23 11.08 3.72
C TYR A 160 7.58 9.60 3.73
N SER A 161 6.83 8.79 2.98
CA SER A 161 7.11 7.36 2.79
C SER A 161 8.50 7.12 2.21
N CYS A 162 8.86 7.86 1.16
CA CYS A 162 10.19 7.77 0.55
C CYS A 162 11.30 8.10 1.56
N LEU A 163 11.12 9.17 2.34
CA LEU A 163 12.12 9.58 3.32
C LEU A 163 12.27 8.56 4.43
N VAL A 164 11.15 8.13 5.04
CA VAL A 164 11.19 7.21 6.18
C VAL A 164 11.82 5.89 5.77
N ASP A 165 11.44 5.33 4.63
CA ASP A 165 12.02 4.06 4.19
C ASP A 165 13.51 4.20 3.83
N ALA A 166 13.89 5.29 3.16
CA ALA A 166 15.29 5.56 2.83
C ALA A 166 16.19 5.72 4.06
N ASP A 167 15.72 6.46 5.08
CA ASP A 167 16.43 6.67 6.34
C ASP A 167 16.62 5.34 7.12
N TYR A 168 15.55 4.53 7.20
CA TYR A 168 15.63 3.21 7.81
C TYR A 168 16.61 2.29 7.07
N LEU A 169 16.55 2.24 5.75
CA LEU A 169 17.42 1.36 4.96
C LEU A 169 18.88 1.80 4.98
N ASP A 170 19.17 3.10 4.94
CA ASP A 170 20.54 3.61 5.06
C ASP A 170 21.11 3.28 6.45
N THR A 171 20.33 3.51 7.50
CA THR A 171 20.72 3.17 8.89
C THR A 171 20.90 1.66 9.06
N GLU A 172 20.00 0.83 8.52
CA GLU A 172 20.09 -0.63 8.57
C GLU A 172 21.37 -1.13 7.88
N ASN A 173 21.66 -0.62 6.68
CA ASN A 173 22.87 -0.97 5.92
C ASN A 173 24.16 -0.61 6.64
N PHE A 174 24.15 0.47 7.43
CA PHE A 174 25.28 0.84 8.27
C PHE A 174 25.37 -0.03 9.52
N MET A 175 24.26 -0.26 10.23
CA MET A 175 24.25 -0.95 11.54
C MET A 175 24.45 -2.45 11.42
N SER A 176 23.96 -3.07 10.37
CA SER A 176 24.03 -4.53 10.12
C SER A 176 24.73 -4.85 8.81
N SER A 177 24.96 -6.14 8.55
CA SER A 177 25.28 -6.59 7.19
C SER A 177 24.09 -6.37 6.26
N PRO A 178 24.31 -6.18 4.93
CA PRO A 178 23.23 -6.01 3.97
C PRO A 178 22.20 -7.14 4.08
N LYS A 179 20.94 -6.77 4.30
CA LYS A 179 19.85 -7.74 4.43
C LYS A 179 19.25 -8.10 3.08
N PRO A 180 18.76 -9.33 2.91
CA PRO A 180 18.15 -9.79 1.66
C PRO A 180 16.75 -9.19 1.49
N ARG A 181 16.65 -7.99 0.92
CA ARG A 181 15.39 -7.30 0.61
C ARG A 181 15.09 -7.37 -0.89
N GLY A 182 13.83 -7.25 -1.25
CA GLY A 182 13.33 -6.79 -2.54
C GLY A 182 13.63 -7.61 -3.78
N GLN A 183 14.02 -8.87 -3.67
CA GLN A 183 14.39 -9.66 -4.84
C GLN A 183 13.38 -10.74 -5.16
N GLY A 184 12.31 -10.33 -5.86
CA GLY A 184 11.42 -11.23 -6.56
C GLY A 184 11.74 -11.29 -8.05
N GLN A 185 11.01 -12.12 -8.75
CA GLN A 185 11.05 -12.19 -10.20
C GLN A 185 10.40 -10.95 -10.84
N THR A 186 10.81 -10.66 -12.07
CA THR A 186 10.24 -9.57 -12.87
C THR A 186 8.78 -9.83 -13.25
N MET A 187 8.01 -8.78 -13.59
CA MET A 187 6.64 -8.94 -14.08
C MET A 187 6.55 -9.84 -15.31
N ASP A 188 7.56 -9.81 -16.19
CA ASP A 188 7.65 -10.71 -17.35
C ASP A 188 7.77 -12.19 -16.96
N GLU A 189 8.58 -12.49 -15.96
CA GLU A 189 8.74 -13.86 -15.46
C GLU A 189 7.47 -14.35 -14.76
N LEU A 190 6.84 -13.49 -13.97
CA LEU A 190 5.56 -13.82 -13.32
C LEU A 190 4.44 -14.02 -14.35
N LEU A 191 4.38 -13.22 -15.40
CA LEU A 191 3.42 -13.41 -16.48
C LEU A 191 3.67 -14.73 -17.22
N LYS A 192 4.92 -15.13 -17.42
CA LYS A 192 5.24 -16.46 -18.01
C LYS A 192 4.76 -17.59 -17.11
N ARG A 193 4.96 -17.52 -15.79
CA ARG A 193 4.44 -18.51 -14.83
C ARG A 193 2.92 -18.61 -14.90
N LEU A 194 2.22 -17.47 -14.90
CA LEU A 194 0.76 -17.46 -15.04
C LEU A 194 0.31 -18.09 -16.35
N ASN A 195 0.95 -17.78 -17.48
CA ASN A 195 0.61 -18.36 -18.78
C ASN A 195 0.82 -19.88 -18.81
N GLN A 196 1.87 -20.39 -18.17
CA GLN A 196 2.10 -21.83 -18.00
C GLN A 196 0.99 -22.48 -17.15
N TYR A 197 0.62 -21.84 -16.03
CA TYR A 197 -0.45 -22.32 -15.16
C TYR A 197 -1.80 -22.39 -15.89
N THR A 198 -2.13 -21.38 -16.68
CA THR A 198 -3.42 -21.24 -17.37
C THR A 198 -3.47 -22.05 -18.69
N ALA A 199 -2.34 -22.55 -19.20
CA ALA A 199 -2.27 -23.35 -20.43
C ALA A 199 -3.18 -24.60 -20.39
N LYS A 200 -3.37 -25.19 -19.20
CA LYS A 200 -4.30 -26.31 -18.98
C LYS A 200 -5.76 -26.00 -19.30
N TRP A 201 -6.11 -24.71 -19.44
CA TRP A 201 -7.47 -24.24 -19.76
C TRP A 201 -7.63 -23.81 -21.22
N SER A 202 -6.63 -24.05 -22.08
CA SER A 202 -6.67 -23.69 -23.52
C SER A 202 -7.76 -24.42 -24.28
N HIS A 203 -8.17 -25.64 -23.85
CA HIS A 203 -9.21 -26.45 -24.45
C HIS A 203 -10.35 -26.70 -23.45
N PRO A 204 -11.17 -25.68 -23.13
CA PRO A 204 -12.16 -25.77 -22.07
C PRO A 204 -13.31 -26.70 -22.46
N GLN A 205 -13.63 -27.66 -21.58
CA GLN A 205 -14.77 -28.56 -21.72
C GLN A 205 -15.99 -27.97 -21.01
N GLY A 206 -17.13 -27.98 -21.70
CA GLY A 206 -18.40 -27.46 -21.19
C GLY A 206 -18.54 -25.94 -21.25
N THR A 207 -19.77 -25.47 -21.26
CA THR A 207 -20.12 -24.06 -21.49
C THR A 207 -19.58 -23.10 -20.42
N LEU A 208 -19.59 -23.52 -19.16
CA LEU A 208 -19.07 -22.67 -18.06
C LEU A 208 -17.56 -22.47 -18.16
N ASN A 209 -16.79 -23.51 -18.47
CA ASN A 209 -15.35 -23.40 -18.63
C ASN A 209 -14.98 -22.61 -19.90
N GLN A 210 -15.74 -22.73 -20.97
CA GLN A 210 -15.57 -21.88 -22.14
C GLN A 210 -15.75 -20.39 -21.81
N ARG A 211 -16.77 -20.05 -21.01
CA ARG A 211 -16.98 -18.67 -20.54
C ARG A 211 -15.86 -18.18 -19.63
N ARG A 212 -15.37 -19.00 -18.70
CA ARG A 212 -14.21 -18.68 -17.87
C ARG A 212 -12.97 -18.39 -18.72
N SER A 213 -12.69 -19.21 -19.71
CA SER A 213 -11.56 -19.01 -20.63
C SER A 213 -11.75 -17.76 -21.50
N SER A 214 -12.97 -17.44 -21.90
CA SER A 214 -13.28 -16.20 -22.61
C SER A 214 -13.04 -14.95 -21.77
N ILE A 215 -13.44 -14.96 -20.49
CA ILE A 215 -13.18 -13.87 -19.55
C ILE A 215 -11.68 -13.72 -19.32
N LEU A 216 -10.96 -14.81 -19.06
CA LEU A 216 -9.51 -14.82 -18.90
C LEU A 216 -8.79 -14.23 -20.12
N SER A 217 -9.16 -14.68 -21.32
CA SER A 217 -8.59 -14.19 -22.59
C SER A 217 -8.86 -12.70 -22.79
N ALA A 218 -10.07 -12.24 -22.52
CA ALA A 218 -10.43 -10.82 -22.62
C ALA A 218 -9.61 -9.96 -21.65
N CYS A 219 -9.46 -10.39 -20.40
CA CYS A 219 -8.63 -9.72 -19.40
C CYS A 219 -7.15 -9.67 -19.82
N THR A 220 -6.59 -10.78 -20.30
CA THR A 220 -5.21 -10.84 -20.80
C THR A 220 -4.99 -9.87 -21.95
N THR A 221 -5.88 -9.89 -22.96
CA THR A 221 -5.81 -9.00 -24.13
C THR A 221 -5.95 -7.54 -23.73
N ALA A 222 -6.88 -7.23 -22.83
CA ALA A 222 -7.05 -5.87 -22.30
C ALA A 222 -5.79 -5.38 -21.58
N GLY A 223 -5.11 -6.25 -20.81
CA GLY A 223 -3.84 -5.90 -20.16
C GLY A 223 -2.70 -5.65 -21.16
N GLN A 224 -2.59 -6.47 -22.21
CA GLN A 224 -1.57 -6.33 -23.26
C GLN A 224 -1.71 -5.03 -24.08
N THR A 225 -2.91 -4.51 -24.22
CA THR A 225 -3.21 -3.31 -25.03
C THR A 225 -3.52 -2.08 -24.19
N GLY A 226 -3.82 -2.27 -22.90
CA GLY A 226 -4.28 -1.24 -21.97
C GLY A 226 -3.22 -0.23 -21.58
N ARG A 227 -3.68 0.88 -21.01
CA ARG A 227 -2.86 1.92 -20.39
C ARG A 227 -3.11 1.93 -18.88
N ARG A 228 -2.29 2.65 -18.13
CA ARG A 228 -2.59 2.96 -16.73
C ARG A 228 -3.95 3.65 -16.64
N GLY A 229 -4.77 3.30 -15.67
CA GLY A 229 -6.11 3.84 -15.54
C GLY A 229 -6.98 3.11 -14.53
N LEU A 230 -8.26 3.43 -14.52
CA LEU A 230 -9.27 2.82 -13.67
C LEU A 230 -10.07 1.78 -14.47
N TYR A 231 -10.18 0.59 -13.90
CA TYR A 231 -10.86 -0.54 -14.53
C TYR A 231 -11.89 -1.16 -13.59
N SER A 232 -12.89 -1.81 -14.17
CA SER A 232 -13.81 -2.69 -13.44
C SER A 232 -13.78 -4.09 -14.05
N LEU A 233 -13.95 -5.10 -13.21
CA LEU A 233 -14.11 -6.48 -13.61
C LEU A 233 -15.37 -7.04 -12.97
N THR A 234 -16.47 -7.01 -13.70
CA THR A 234 -17.80 -7.42 -13.27
C THR A 234 -18.06 -8.86 -13.67
N VAL A 235 -17.68 -9.81 -12.81
CA VAL A 235 -17.77 -11.26 -13.09
C VAL A 235 -18.58 -11.95 -12.00
N PRO A 236 -19.58 -12.78 -12.35
CA PRO A 236 -20.36 -13.56 -11.40
C PRO A 236 -19.49 -14.48 -10.56
N THR A 237 -19.96 -14.82 -9.35
CA THR A 237 -19.31 -15.80 -8.48
C THR A 237 -19.07 -17.13 -9.22
N GLY A 238 -17.84 -17.64 -9.14
CA GLY A 238 -17.41 -18.83 -9.84
C GLY A 238 -17.00 -18.61 -11.31
N GLY A 239 -16.99 -17.37 -11.81
CA GLY A 239 -16.54 -17.01 -13.15
C GLY A 239 -15.02 -16.91 -13.35
N GLY A 240 -14.20 -17.20 -12.35
CA GLY A 240 -12.74 -17.17 -12.44
C GLY A 240 -12.13 -15.78 -12.25
N LYS A 241 -12.78 -14.91 -11.48
CA LYS A 241 -12.40 -13.51 -11.23
C LYS A 241 -10.95 -13.34 -10.77
N THR A 242 -10.49 -14.13 -9.80
CA THR A 242 -9.14 -14.02 -9.18
C THR A 242 -8.02 -14.19 -10.22
N VAL A 243 -8.09 -15.25 -11.04
CA VAL A 243 -7.04 -15.50 -12.04
C VAL A 243 -7.16 -14.54 -13.23
N ALA A 244 -8.39 -14.17 -13.61
CA ALA A 244 -8.62 -13.22 -14.71
C ALA A 244 -8.11 -11.81 -14.35
N SER A 245 -8.34 -11.33 -13.13
CA SER A 245 -7.81 -10.05 -12.66
C SER A 245 -6.28 -10.06 -12.55
N LEU A 246 -5.71 -11.16 -12.08
CA LEU A 246 -4.24 -11.33 -12.04
C LEU A 246 -3.64 -11.33 -13.45
N ALA A 247 -4.29 -12.00 -14.41
CA ALA A 247 -3.84 -12.02 -15.80
C ALA A 247 -3.87 -10.64 -16.45
N PHE A 248 -4.94 -9.87 -16.21
CA PHE A 248 -4.99 -8.47 -16.60
C PHE A 248 -3.84 -7.67 -15.98
N ALA A 249 -3.69 -7.78 -14.65
CA ALA A 249 -2.73 -6.99 -13.90
C ALA A 249 -1.29 -7.25 -14.33
N LEU A 250 -0.87 -8.51 -14.47
CA LEU A 250 0.48 -8.85 -14.92
C LEU A 250 0.71 -8.44 -16.38
N SER A 251 -0.27 -8.66 -17.28
CA SER A 251 -0.17 -8.21 -18.66
C SER A 251 -0.05 -6.69 -18.77
N LEU A 252 -0.83 -5.95 -17.97
CA LEU A 252 -0.77 -4.48 -17.91
C LEU A 252 0.55 -3.99 -17.32
N ALA A 253 1.04 -4.66 -16.27
CA ALA A 253 2.29 -4.32 -15.62
C ALA A 253 3.49 -4.47 -16.57
N VAL A 254 3.55 -5.58 -17.30
CA VAL A 254 4.58 -5.80 -18.34
C VAL A 254 4.50 -4.72 -19.41
N LYS A 255 3.29 -4.47 -19.95
CA LYS A 255 3.07 -3.50 -21.03
C LYS A 255 3.47 -2.07 -20.66
N ASN A 256 3.25 -1.69 -19.40
CA ASN A 256 3.46 -0.31 -18.93
C ASN A 256 4.69 -0.17 -18.02
N HIS A 257 5.55 -1.18 -17.93
CA HIS A 257 6.75 -1.19 -17.08
C HIS A 257 6.41 -0.83 -15.62
N MET A 258 5.43 -1.54 -15.07
CA MET A 258 5.02 -1.36 -13.68
C MET A 258 5.74 -2.38 -12.79
N ASP A 259 5.92 -2.04 -11.51
CA ASP A 259 6.85 -2.75 -10.64
C ASP A 259 6.21 -3.93 -9.91
N ARG A 260 4.91 -3.87 -9.62
CA ARG A 260 4.22 -4.88 -8.80
C ARG A 260 2.71 -4.95 -9.00
N VAL A 261 2.14 -6.03 -8.47
CA VAL A 261 0.70 -6.23 -8.35
C VAL A 261 0.33 -6.27 -6.86
N ILE A 262 -0.65 -5.46 -6.46
CA ILE A 262 -1.17 -5.44 -5.09
C ILE A 262 -2.62 -5.92 -5.13
N TYR A 263 -2.93 -7.02 -4.43
CA TYR A 263 -4.27 -7.60 -4.36
C TYR A 263 -4.90 -7.32 -3.00
N VAL A 264 -5.95 -6.53 -2.98
CA VAL A 264 -6.60 -6.00 -1.78
C VAL A 264 -7.94 -6.71 -1.56
N ILE A 265 -8.09 -7.38 -0.42
CA ILE A 265 -9.25 -8.22 -0.07
C ILE A 265 -9.98 -7.61 1.15
N PRO A 266 -11.33 -7.64 1.21
CA PRO A 266 -12.05 -7.04 2.32
C PRO A 266 -11.96 -7.81 3.63
N TYR A 267 -11.72 -9.14 3.59
CA TYR A 267 -11.79 -10.02 4.75
C TYR A 267 -10.54 -10.87 4.93
N THR A 268 -10.07 -11.01 6.17
CA THR A 268 -8.93 -11.86 6.52
C THR A 268 -9.18 -13.36 6.27
N SER A 269 -10.42 -13.82 6.38
CA SER A 269 -10.77 -15.24 6.20
C SER A 269 -10.56 -15.81 4.77
N ILE A 270 -10.35 -14.94 3.78
CA ILE A 270 -10.18 -15.35 2.37
C ILE A 270 -8.73 -15.05 1.89
N ILE A 271 -7.95 -14.33 2.70
CA ILE A 271 -6.63 -13.87 2.27
C ILE A 271 -5.66 -15.04 2.11
N ASP A 272 -5.62 -15.95 3.07
CA ASP A 272 -4.77 -17.16 3.05
C ASP A 272 -5.02 -17.97 1.76
N GLN A 273 -6.30 -18.24 1.45
CA GLN A 273 -6.66 -18.96 0.23
C GLN A 273 -6.22 -18.25 -1.04
N THR A 274 -6.31 -16.93 -1.08
CA THR A 274 -5.88 -16.15 -2.26
C THR A 274 -4.36 -16.10 -2.35
N ALA A 275 -3.66 -15.95 -1.23
CA ALA A 275 -2.21 -15.99 -1.14
C ALA A 275 -1.65 -17.37 -1.56
N ASP A 276 -2.33 -18.47 -1.17
CA ASP A 276 -1.99 -19.82 -1.60
C ASP A 276 -2.13 -19.98 -3.12
N VAL A 277 -3.24 -19.54 -3.71
CA VAL A 277 -3.43 -19.57 -5.16
C VAL A 277 -2.37 -18.73 -5.89
N PHE A 278 -2.03 -17.55 -5.38
CA PHE A 278 -0.97 -16.74 -5.99
C PHE A 278 0.40 -17.40 -5.82
N SER A 279 0.67 -18.00 -4.68
CA SER A 279 1.91 -18.75 -4.42
C SER A 279 2.04 -19.98 -5.33
N GLU A 280 0.95 -20.69 -5.60
CA GLU A 280 0.93 -21.79 -6.59
C GLU A 280 1.24 -21.31 -8.01
N ILE A 281 0.69 -20.14 -8.39
CA ILE A 281 0.86 -19.59 -9.74
C ILE A 281 2.22 -18.92 -9.92
N LEU A 282 2.61 -18.08 -8.98
CA LEU A 282 3.74 -17.16 -9.11
C LEU A 282 5.02 -17.65 -8.42
N GLY A 283 4.91 -18.65 -7.53
CA GLY A 283 5.96 -19.07 -6.60
C GLY A 283 5.88 -18.31 -5.28
N ALA A 284 5.98 -19.06 -4.17
CA ALA A 284 5.82 -18.50 -2.81
C ALA A 284 6.86 -17.43 -2.45
N GLU A 285 8.01 -17.45 -3.12
CA GLU A 285 9.09 -16.47 -2.96
C GLU A 285 8.73 -15.08 -3.53
N ASN A 286 7.75 -15.01 -4.43
CA ASN A 286 7.31 -13.79 -5.10
C ASN A 286 6.06 -13.18 -4.46
N VAL A 287 5.42 -13.87 -3.51
CA VAL A 287 4.16 -13.45 -2.90
C VAL A 287 4.37 -13.07 -1.45
N LEU A 288 4.07 -11.83 -1.14
CA LEU A 288 3.98 -11.31 0.22
C LEU A 288 2.51 -11.28 0.64
N GLU A 289 2.16 -12.03 1.65
CA GLU A 289 0.90 -11.92 2.35
C GLU A 289 1.07 -10.95 3.53
N HIS A 290 0.26 -9.89 3.64
CA HIS A 290 0.41 -8.90 4.70
C HIS A 290 -0.93 -8.46 5.31
N HIS A 291 -1.21 -8.95 6.51
CA HIS A 291 -2.35 -8.56 7.33
C HIS A 291 -2.05 -8.79 8.83
N SER A 292 -2.95 -8.39 9.71
CA SER A 292 -2.75 -8.44 11.17
C SER A 292 -2.64 -9.84 11.77
N GLY A 293 -2.98 -10.89 11.03
CA GLY A 293 -2.92 -12.28 11.49
C GLY A 293 -1.59 -12.99 11.18
N VAL A 294 -0.70 -12.37 10.40
CA VAL A 294 0.60 -12.98 10.05
C VAL A 294 1.64 -12.64 11.09
N ASP A 295 2.34 -13.68 11.59
CA ASP A 295 3.49 -13.51 12.49
C ASP A 295 4.78 -13.31 11.67
N TYR A 296 5.43 -12.17 11.87
CA TYR A 296 6.69 -11.80 11.23
C TYR A 296 7.89 -11.83 12.21
N SER A 297 7.82 -12.65 13.26
CA SER A 297 8.89 -12.76 14.27
C SER A 297 10.09 -13.63 13.85
N ALA A 298 10.10 -14.14 12.61
CA ALA A 298 11.16 -15.00 12.11
C ALA A 298 12.54 -14.34 12.15
N LYS A 299 13.57 -15.13 12.50
CA LYS A 299 14.97 -14.71 12.50
C LYS A 299 15.70 -15.27 11.29
N GLU A 300 16.72 -14.54 10.83
CA GLU A 300 17.49 -14.87 9.63
C GLU A 300 18.14 -16.24 9.68
N ASP A 301 18.74 -16.60 10.84
CA ASP A 301 19.47 -17.84 11.03
C ASP A 301 18.57 -19.09 11.11
N ASP A 302 17.32 -18.91 11.57
CA ASP A 302 16.39 -20.00 11.78
C ASP A 302 15.53 -20.27 10.53
N GLU A 303 14.98 -19.20 9.94
CA GLU A 303 14.04 -19.26 8.82
C GLU A 303 14.29 -18.15 7.76
N PRO A 304 15.29 -18.29 6.89
CA PRO A 304 15.67 -17.21 5.95
C PRO A 304 14.54 -16.74 5.02
N ALA A 305 13.65 -17.63 4.57
CA ALA A 305 12.54 -17.30 3.69
C ALA A 305 11.44 -16.48 4.43
N ALA A 306 11.10 -16.88 5.65
CA ALA A 306 10.15 -16.16 6.49
C ALA A 306 10.72 -14.79 6.91
N TYR A 307 12.01 -14.72 7.21
CA TYR A 307 12.70 -13.47 7.52
C TYR A 307 12.67 -12.48 6.34
N ARG A 308 12.88 -12.93 5.09
CA ARG A 308 12.73 -12.08 3.90
C ARG A 308 11.32 -11.51 3.77
N LYS A 309 10.29 -12.33 4.03
CA LYS A 309 8.90 -11.88 4.02
C LYS A 309 8.63 -10.85 5.12
N ALA A 310 9.20 -11.05 6.32
CA ALA A 310 9.12 -10.08 7.40
C ALA A 310 9.70 -8.70 7.01
N LEU A 311 10.88 -8.70 6.39
CA LEU A 311 11.49 -7.48 5.87
C LEU A 311 10.66 -6.83 4.76
N ALA A 312 10.11 -7.62 3.83
CA ALA A 312 9.26 -7.12 2.74
C ALA A 312 7.92 -6.56 3.26
N ALA A 313 7.38 -7.07 4.37
CA ALA A 313 6.16 -6.57 4.97
C ALA A 313 6.28 -5.13 5.51
N GLU A 314 7.50 -4.70 5.87
CA GLU A 314 7.74 -3.35 6.38
C GLU A 314 7.45 -2.27 5.33
N ASN A 315 7.82 -2.51 4.06
CA ASN A 315 7.72 -1.53 2.98
C ASN A 315 7.03 -2.04 1.70
N TRP A 316 6.55 -3.29 1.65
CA TRP A 316 5.94 -3.94 0.48
C TRP A 316 6.89 -4.06 -0.72
N ASP A 317 8.15 -4.27 -0.45
CA ASP A 317 9.13 -4.51 -1.50
C ASP A 317 9.09 -5.98 -1.97
N ALA A 318 7.99 -6.33 -2.62
CA ALA A 318 7.71 -7.64 -3.23
C ALA A 318 6.96 -7.45 -4.55
N PRO A 319 7.14 -8.33 -5.54
CA PRO A 319 6.49 -8.19 -6.85
C PRO A 319 4.98 -8.46 -6.81
N ALA A 320 4.50 -9.29 -5.88
CA ALA A 320 3.08 -9.51 -5.63
C ALA A 320 2.78 -9.39 -4.13
N VAL A 321 1.84 -8.53 -3.77
CA VAL A 321 1.39 -8.31 -2.39
C VAL A 321 -0.08 -8.66 -2.29
N VAL A 322 -0.46 -9.51 -1.32
CA VAL A 322 -1.84 -9.81 -0.97
C VAL A 322 -2.11 -9.24 0.42
N THR A 323 -3.10 -8.35 0.52
CA THR A 323 -3.36 -7.60 1.75
C THR A 323 -4.84 -7.34 1.98
N THR A 324 -5.20 -6.83 3.16
CA THR A 324 -6.58 -6.44 3.47
C THR A 324 -6.86 -4.99 3.09
N SER A 325 -8.15 -4.68 2.83
CA SER A 325 -8.61 -3.30 2.63
C SER A 325 -8.26 -2.41 3.82
N VAL A 326 -8.36 -2.94 5.05
CA VAL A 326 -8.01 -2.21 6.27
C VAL A 326 -6.53 -1.83 6.24
N GLN A 327 -5.64 -2.82 6.06
CA GLN A 327 -4.20 -2.59 6.02
C GLN A 327 -3.79 -1.62 4.92
N PHE A 328 -4.42 -1.71 3.73
CA PHE A 328 -4.15 -0.84 2.60
C PHE A 328 -4.52 0.62 2.90
N PHE A 329 -5.77 0.86 3.33
CA PHE A 329 -6.24 2.24 3.56
C PHE A 329 -5.69 2.85 4.85
N GLU A 330 -5.50 2.07 5.93
CA GLU A 330 -4.83 2.56 7.14
C GLU A 330 -3.40 3.00 6.86
N SER A 331 -2.67 2.29 5.99
CA SER A 331 -1.35 2.72 5.56
C SER A 331 -1.39 4.08 4.85
N LEU A 332 -2.36 4.30 3.95
CA LEU A 332 -2.52 5.55 3.21
C LEU A 332 -2.92 6.74 4.09
N TYR A 333 -3.69 6.51 5.15
CA TYR A 333 -4.22 7.57 6.02
C TYR A 333 -3.53 7.68 7.38
N GLY A 334 -2.67 6.73 7.74
CA GLY A 334 -1.86 6.78 8.94
C GLY A 334 -0.85 7.93 8.93
N ASN A 335 -0.28 8.25 10.07
CA ASN A 335 0.75 9.29 10.19
C ASN A 335 2.07 8.76 10.78
N HIS A 336 2.09 7.52 11.28
CA HIS A 336 3.29 6.91 11.86
C HIS A 336 4.20 6.30 10.79
N ALA A 337 5.51 6.36 11.02
CA ALA A 337 6.53 5.85 10.12
C ALA A 337 6.29 4.39 9.71
N SER A 338 6.00 3.48 10.66
CA SER A 338 5.76 2.07 10.41
C SER A 338 4.57 1.77 9.48
N GLN A 339 3.54 2.62 9.51
CA GLN A 339 2.40 2.51 8.60
C GLN A 339 2.71 3.06 7.22
N CYS A 340 3.46 4.18 7.16
CA CYS A 340 3.68 4.93 5.93
C CYS A 340 4.85 4.43 5.08
N ARG A 341 5.81 3.65 5.63
CA ARG A 341 7.01 3.18 4.90
C ARG A 341 6.72 2.52 3.55
N LYS A 342 5.55 1.89 3.40
CA LYS A 342 5.15 1.12 2.22
C LYS A 342 4.48 1.92 1.10
N LEU A 343 4.08 3.19 1.36
CA LEU A 343 3.23 3.94 0.43
C LEU A 343 3.90 4.21 -0.92
N HIS A 344 5.19 4.56 -0.92
CA HIS A 344 5.92 4.83 -2.16
C HIS A 344 5.94 3.60 -3.09
N ASN A 345 5.87 2.39 -2.54
CA ASN A 345 5.79 1.13 -3.28
C ASN A 345 4.38 0.83 -3.85
N ILE A 346 3.36 1.66 -3.55
CA ILE A 346 2.06 1.61 -4.24
C ILE A 346 2.13 2.39 -5.58
N ALA A 347 3.03 3.36 -5.70
CA ALA A 347 3.27 4.02 -6.98
C ALA A 347 3.75 3.01 -8.03
N ASN A 348 3.44 3.27 -9.30
CA ASN A 348 3.78 2.40 -10.44
C ASN A 348 3.36 0.93 -10.27
N SER A 349 2.22 0.67 -9.60
CA SER A 349 1.69 -0.66 -9.37
C SER A 349 0.29 -0.86 -9.96
N VAL A 350 -0.11 -2.13 -10.19
CA VAL A 350 -1.51 -2.48 -10.46
C VAL A 350 -2.15 -2.91 -9.16
N VAL A 351 -3.17 -2.17 -8.71
CA VAL A 351 -3.90 -2.46 -7.47
C VAL A 351 -5.25 -3.06 -7.82
N ILE A 352 -5.49 -4.30 -7.39
CA ILE A 352 -6.74 -5.01 -7.58
C ILE A 352 -7.52 -4.95 -6.26
N PHE A 353 -8.71 -4.37 -6.27
CA PHE A 353 -9.64 -4.37 -5.14
C PHE A 353 -10.67 -5.46 -5.35
N ASP A 354 -10.51 -6.60 -4.68
CA ASP A 354 -11.49 -7.69 -4.76
C ASP A 354 -12.71 -7.38 -3.89
N GLU A 355 -13.88 -7.85 -4.34
CA GLU A 355 -15.17 -7.58 -3.70
C GLU A 355 -15.36 -6.07 -3.38
N ALA A 356 -15.08 -5.20 -4.37
CA ALA A 356 -15.09 -3.73 -4.22
C ALA A 356 -16.40 -3.16 -3.66
N GLN A 357 -17.53 -3.90 -3.75
CA GLN A 357 -18.80 -3.51 -3.11
C GLN A 357 -18.72 -3.53 -1.57
N ASN A 358 -17.70 -4.17 -0.99
CA ASN A 358 -17.50 -4.22 0.47
C ASN A 358 -16.62 -3.07 1.00
N LEU A 359 -16.27 -2.10 0.16
CA LEU A 359 -15.65 -0.87 0.65
C LEU A 359 -16.57 -0.21 1.70
N PRO A 360 -16.04 0.17 2.87
CA PRO A 360 -16.87 0.60 4.00
C PRO A 360 -17.61 1.90 3.68
N VAL A 361 -18.94 1.87 3.73
CA VAL A 361 -19.80 3.01 3.36
C VAL A 361 -19.44 4.31 4.10
N PRO A 362 -19.13 4.31 5.42
CA PRO A 362 -18.74 5.53 6.14
C PRO A 362 -17.42 6.14 5.62
N TYR A 363 -16.55 5.32 5.02
CA TYR A 363 -15.23 5.73 4.51
C TYR A 363 -15.11 5.62 2.99
N LEU A 364 -16.24 5.47 2.28
CA LEU A 364 -16.25 5.26 0.84
C LEU A 364 -15.60 6.43 0.08
N ARG A 365 -15.91 7.67 0.45
CA ARG A 365 -15.34 8.87 -0.18
C ARG A 365 -13.81 8.93 -0.03
N PRO A 366 -13.21 8.82 1.16
CA PRO A 366 -11.75 8.77 1.27
C PRO A 366 -11.14 7.58 0.52
N CYS A 367 -11.74 6.39 0.54
CA CYS A 367 -11.23 5.24 -0.22
C CYS A 367 -11.18 5.53 -1.72
N VAL A 368 -12.28 6.04 -2.30
CA VAL A 368 -12.35 6.39 -3.72
C VAL A 368 -11.41 7.55 -4.05
N ALA A 369 -11.30 8.57 -3.19
CA ALA A 369 -10.36 9.67 -3.37
C ALA A 369 -8.90 9.18 -3.41
N ALA A 370 -8.52 8.26 -2.53
CA ALA A 370 -7.17 7.68 -2.53
C ALA A 370 -6.89 6.87 -3.81
N ILE A 371 -7.84 6.03 -4.25
CA ILE A 371 -7.72 5.28 -5.51
C ILE A 371 -7.55 6.25 -6.69
N ALA A 372 -8.36 7.30 -6.75
CA ALA A 372 -8.28 8.32 -7.79
C ALA A 372 -6.91 9.01 -7.82
N GLN A 373 -6.38 9.42 -6.66
CA GLN A 373 -5.04 10.01 -6.56
C GLN A 373 -3.95 9.06 -7.08
N LEU A 374 -3.98 7.79 -6.67
CA LEU A 374 -3.00 6.79 -7.12
C LEU A 374 -3.00 6.65 -8.65
N VAL A 375 -4.19 6.60 -9.26
CA VAL A 375 -4.32 6.46 -10.72
C VAL A 375 -3.91 7.73 -11.46
N GLN A 376 -4.30 8.92 -10.97
CA GLN A 376 -4.05 10.18 -11.67
C GLN A 376 -2.60 10.66 -11.54
N HIS A 377 -1.97 10.49 -10.36
CA HIS A 377 -0.71 11.16 -10.05
C HIS A 377 0.46 10.23 -9.73
N TYR A 378 0.20 8.94 -9.45
CA TYR A 378 1.26 8.02 -8.99
C TYR A 378 1.48 6.83 -9.92
N ARG A 379 1.12 6.99 -11.20
CA ARG A 379 1.34 5.98 -12.27
C ARG A 379 0.75 4.61 -11.94
N ALA A 380 -0.18 4.51 -11.00
CA ALA A 380 -0.86 3.28 -10.68
C ALA A 380 -2.00 3.00 -11.66
N ALA A 381 -2.40 1.73 -11.73
CA ALA A 381 -3.69 1.31 -12.30
C ALA A 381 -4.52 0.66 -11.21
N ALA A 382 -5.82 0.87 -11.22
CA ALA A 382 -6.73 0.25 -10.25
C ALA A 382 -7.78 -0.60 -10.96
N VAL A 383 -8.07 -1.79 -10.40
CA VAL A 383 -9.09 -2.71 -10.89
C VAL A 383 -10.10 -2.97 -9.78
N LEU A 384 -11.35 -2.59 -9.98
CA LEU A 384 -12.44 -2.85 -9.05
C LEU A 384 -13.13 -4.16 -9.43
N CYS A 385 -12.82 -5.25 -8.75
CA CYS A 385 -13.41 -6.56 -9.00
C CYS A 385 -14.66 -6.72 -8.13
N THR A 386 -15.74 -7.17 -8.75
CA THR A 386 -17.04 -7.32 -8.06
C THR A 386 -17.92 -8.36 -8.73
N ALA A 387 -18.76 -9.01 -7.93
CA ALA A 387 -19.87 -9.81 -8.43
C ALA A 387 -21.13 -8.96 -8.68
N THR A 388 -21.24 -7.79 -8.06
CA THR A 388 -22.35 -6.84 -8.21
C THR A 388 -21.78 -5.46 -8.41
N GLN A 389 -22.13 -4.79 -9.51
CA GLN A 389 -21.54 -3.50 -9.85
C GLN A 389 -21.97 -2.40 -8.87
N PRO A 390 -21.13 -1.92 -7.95
CA PRO A 390 -21.45 -0.74 -7.17
C PRO A 390 -21.45 0.48 -8.10
N ALA A 391 -22.38 1.41 -7.90
CA ALA A 391 -22.44 2.67 -8.65
C ALA A 391 -21.34 3.65 -8.21
N LEU A 392 -20.06 3.28 -8.40
CA LEU A 392 -18.92 4.10 -7.98
C LEU A 392 -18.51 5.16 -9.01
N GLN A 393 -18.88 4.99 -10.28
CA GLN A 393 -18.52 5.92 -11.35
C GLN A 393 -18.90 7.38 -11.03
N PRO A 394 -20.12 7.70 -10.55
CA PRO A 394 -20.47 9.08 -10.19
C PRO A 394 -19.57 9.67 -9.11
N LEU A 395 -19.13 8.84 -8.15
CA LEU A 395 -18.25 9.29 -7.08
C LEU A 395 -16.82 9.55 -7.60
N PHE A 396 -16.34 8.72 -8.54
CA PHE A 396 -15.07 9.02 -9.23
C PHE A 396 -15.15 10.29 -10.08
N GLU A 397 -16.25 10.53 -10.78
CA GLU A 397 -16.45 11.75 -11.56
C GLU A 397 -16.48 13.01 -10.68
N GLU A 398 -17.07 12.91 -9.48
CA GLU A 398 -17.08 14.01 -8.51
C GLU A 398 -15.68 14.30 -7.96
N LEU A 399 -14.94 13.25 -7.56
CA LEU A 399 -13.65 13.38 -6.86
C LEU A 399 -12.45 13.52 -7.79
N ALA A 400 -12.58 13.05 -9.01
CA ALA A 400 -11.53 13.03 -10.04
C ALA A 400 -12.16 13.23 -11.43
N PRO A 401 -12.58 14.46 -11.77
CA PRO A 401 -13.24 14.75 -13.05
C PRO A 401 -12.43 14.24 -14.23
N GLY A 402 -13.09 13.53 -15.15
CA GLY A 402 -12.48 12.95 -16.34
C GLY A 402 -11.84 11.57 -16.16
N LEU A 403 -11.79 11.03 -14.95
CA LEU A 403 -11.35 9.65 -14.72
C LEU A 403 -12.47 8.66 -15.08
N GLN A 404 -12.32 7.99 -16.23
CA GLN A 404 -13.27 7.02 -16.72
C GLN A 404 -12.89 5.60 -16.29
N MET A 405 -13.89 4.80 -15.90
CA MET A 405 -13.73 3.39 -15.55
C MET A 405 -14.03 2.51 -16.77
N THR A 406 -13.09 1.64 -17.12
CA THR A 406 -13.21 0.71 -18.26
C THR A 406 -13.58 -0.69 -17.77
N GLU A 407 -14.70 -1.25 -18.26
CA GLU A 407 -15.12 -2.62 -17.94
C GLU A 407 -14.29 -3.65 -18.72
N LEU A 408 -13.74 -4.64 -18.01
CA LEU A 408 -12.89 -5.70 -18.56
C LEU A 408 -13.70 -6.95 -18.98
N CYS A 409 -14.82 -7.21 -18.30
CA CYS A 409 -15.62 -8.39 -18.57
C CYS A 409 -16.40 -8.22 -19.88
N PRO A 410 -16.25 -9.14 -20.85
CA PRO A 410 -17.05 -9.11 -22.07
C PRO A 410 -18.50 -9.44 -21.74
N HIS A 411 -19.43 -8.58 -22.17
CA HIS A 411 -20.89 -8.80 -22.06
C HIS A 411 -21.34 -9.19 -20.62
N PRO A 412 -21.13 -8.37 -19.57
CA PRO A 412 -21.40 -8.76 -18.17
C PRO A 412 -22.81 -9.34 -17.96
N LYS A 413 -23.84 -8.77 -18.59
CA LYS A 413 -25.24 -9.24 -18.45
C LYS A 413 -25.43 -10.68 -18.94
N GLU A 414 -24.78 -11.06 -20.03
CA GLU A 414 -24.83 -12.43 -20.56
C GLU A 414 -24.08 -13.40 -19.64
N GLN A 415 -22.98 -12.96 -19.05
CA GLN A 415 -22.25 -13.76 -18.07
C GLN A 415 -23.13 -14.04 -16.83
N TYR A 416 -23.83 -13.04 -16.31
CA TYR A 416 -24.77 -13.23 -15.20
C TYR A 416 -25.87 -14.26 -15.51
N GLN A 417 -26.45 -14.20 -16.71
CA GLN A 417 -27.45 -15.18 -17.12
C GLN A 417 -26.89 -16.60 -17.20
N ALA A 418 -25.69 -16.75 -17.77
CA ALA A 418 -25.05 -18.05 -17.95
C ALA A 418 -24.57 -18.69 -16.63
N PHE A 419 -24.13 -17.89 -15.68
CA PHE A 419 -23.69 -18.36 -14.36
C PHE A 419 -24.81 -18.45 -13.33
N ARG A 420 -26.07 -18.16 -13.72
CA ARG A 420 -27.23 -18.24 -12.81
C ARG A 420 -27.46 -19.68 -12.37
N ARG A 421 -27.32 -19.94 -11.07
CA ARG A 421 -27.48 -21.28 -10.43
C ARG A 421 -28.59 -21.31 -9.40
N THR A 422 -29.15 -20.14 -9.07
CA THR A 422 -30.12 -19.99 -7.99
C THR A 422 -31.36 -19.25 -8.45
N THR A 423 -32.46 -19.52 -7.78
CA THR A 423 -33.70 -18.77 -7.92
C THR A 423 -33.93 -18.01 -6.61
N LEU A 424 -34.05 -16.69 -6.70
CA LEU A 424 -34.36 -15.86 -5.54
C LEU A 424 -35.88 -15.91 -5.28
N LYS A 425 -36.25 -16.23 -4.03
CA LYS A 425 -37.64 -16.17 -3.54
C LYS A 425 -37.69 -15.23 -2.34
N MET A 426 -38.45 -14.15 -2.45
CA MET A 426 -38.71 -13.25 -1.33
C MET A 426 -39.81 -13.85 -0.48
N ARG A 427 -39.55 -14.03 0.83
CA ARG A 427 -40.50 -14.63 1.79
C ARG A 427 -41.16 -13.58 2.70
N GLY A 428 -40.76 -12.30 2.61
CA GLY A 428 -41.22 -11.26 3.50
C GLY A 428 -40.75 -11.44 4.94
N GLU A 429 -41.48 -10.94 5.90
CA GLU A 429 -41.22 -11.11 7.33
C GLU A 429 -41.71 -12.48 7.79
N LEU A 430 -40.88 -13.21 8.49
CA LEU A 430 -41.18 -14.51 9.09
C LEU A 430 -40.91 -14.46 10.58
N GLU A 431 -41.85 -15.02 11.35
CA GLU A 431 -41.58 -15.30 12.76
C GLU A 431 -40.49 -16.36 12.92
N GLN A 432 -39.69 -16.23 13.98
CA GLN A 432 -38.54 -17.11 14.22
C GLN A 432 -38.93 -18.61 14.28
N SER A 433 -40.11 -18.91 14.80
CA SER A 433 -40.65 -20.28 14.85
C SER A 433 -40.99 -20.81 13.45
N GLN A 434 -41.57 -19.96 12.58
CA GLN A 434 -41.86 -20.32 11.20
C GLN A 434 -40.57 -20.56 10.39
N LEU A 435 -39.57 -19.68 10.56
CA LEU A 435 -38.28 -19.86 9.94
C LEU A 435 -37.61 -21.17 10.42
N GLY A 436 -37.65 -21.47 11.72
CA GLY A 436 -37.12 -22.72 12.27
C GLY A 436 -37.78 -23.96 11.67
N ALA A 437 -39.10 -23.95 11.50
CA ALA A 437 -39.83 -25.04 10.87
C ALA A 437 -39.49 -25.21 9.39
N GLU A 438 -39.34 -24.09 8.64
CA GLU A 438 -38.93 -24.13 7.24
C GLU A 438 -37.50 -24.68 7.08
N LEU A 439 -36.58 -24.29 7.95
CA LEU A 439 -35.20 -24.81 7.94
C LEU A 439 -35.16 -26.31 8.22
N ALA A 440 -35.91 -26.76 9.23
CA ALA A 440 -35.99 -28.18 9.61
C ALA A 440 -36.61 -29.06 8.51
N ALA A 441 -37.42 -28.50 7.61
CA ALA A 441 -38.05 -29.21 6.51
C ALA A 441 -37.14 -29.40 5.28
N GLN A 442 -35.95 -28.79 5.24
CA GLN A 442 -35.02 -28.92 4.12
C GLN A 442 -34.01 -30.05 4.37
N GLU A 443 -33.66 -30.82 3.34
CA GLU A 443 -32.59 -31.81 3.42
C GLU A 443 -31.20 -31.18 3.65
N GLN A 444 -30.96 -30.05 3.00
CA GLN A 444 -29.74 -29.27 3.13
C GLN A 444 -30.08 -27.78 3.06
N VAL A 445 -29.69 -27.01 4.08
CA VAL A 445 -29.94 -25.57 4.14
C VAL A 445 -28.81 -24.85 4.85
N LEU A 446 -28.46 -23.68 4.33
CA LEU A 446 -27.59 -22.72 5.02
C LEU A 446 -28.42 -21.50 5.39
N CYS A 447 -28.53 -21.20 6.69
CA CYS A 447 -29.19 -20.00 7.18
C CYS A 447 -28.13 -18.98 7.62
N ILE A 448 -28.15 -17.80 6.99
CA ILE A 448 -27.25 -16.71 7.35
C ILE A 448 -28.05 -15.62 8.03
N VAL A 449 -27.63 -15.23 9.23
CA VAL A 449 -28.23 -14.17 10.01
C VAL A 449 -27.19 -13.12 10.42
N ASN A 450 -27.63 -11.91 10.72
CA ASN A 450 -26.74 -10.79 10.99
C ASN A 450 -26.32 -10.66 12.49
N ARG A 451 -26.78 -11.56 13.37
CA ARG A 451 -26.44 -11.55 14.80
C ARG A 451 -26.15 -12.96 15.31
N ARG A 452 -25.04 -13.13 16.05
CA ARG A 452 -24.68 -14.40 16.69
C ARG A 452 -25.77 -14.95 17.59
N LYS A 453 -26.44 -14.07 18.36
CA LYS A 453 -27.56 -14.44 19.25
C LYS A 453 -28.69 -15.09 18.46
N THR A 454 -29.10 -14.51 17.33
CA THR A 454 -30.15 -15.05 16.46
C THR A 454 -29.75 -16.42 15.87
N ALA A 455 -28.48 -16.59 15.46
CA ALA A 455 -27.97 -17.87 14.99
C ALA A 455 -28.10 -18.94 16.08
N GLN A 456 -27.71 -18.61 17.30
CA GLN A 456 -27.75 -19.54 18.43
C GLN A 456 -29.17 -19.88 18.86
N GLU A 457 -30.10 -18.90 18.86
CA GLU A 457 -31.54 -19.12 19.14
C GLU A 457 -32.17 -20.05 18.10
N LEU A 458 -31.93 -19.81 16.81
CA LEU A 458 -32.40 -20.68 15.73
C LEU A 458 -31.83 -22.10 15.87
N TYR A 459 -30.51 -22.24 16.07
CA TYR A 459 -29.86 -23.54 16.26
C TYR A 459 -30.42 -24.30 17.45
N ASN A 460 -30.74 -23.63 18.56
CA ASN A 460 -31.30 -24.29 19.74
C ASN A 460 -32.70 -24.87 19.48
N ASN A 461 -33.43 -24.32 18.51
CA ASN A 461 -34.78 -24.76 18.13
C ASN A 461 -34.80 -25.76 16.96
N LEU A 462 -33.63 -26.12 16.39
CA LEU A 462 -33.49 -27.11 15.34
C LEU A 462 -33.16 -28.50 15.90
N PRO A 463 -33.46 -29.59 15.17
CA PRO A 463 -32.97 -30.92 15.50
C PRO A 463 -31.44 -30.93 15.65
N LYS A 464 -30.93 -31.53 16.72
CA LYS A 464 -29.49 -31.54 16.98
C LYS A 464 -28.68 -32.42 16.03
N GLU A 465 -29.30 -33.49 15.54
CA GLU A 465 -28.69 -34.38 14.56
C GLU A 465 -28.67 -33.69 13.20
N GLY A 466 -27.47 -33.53 12.61
CA GLY A 466 -27.26 -32.91 11.31
C GLY A 466 -27.31 -31.38 11.31
N SER A 467 -27.52 -30.68 12.46
CA SER A 467 -27.48 -29.22 12.55
C SER A 467 -26.16 -28.72 13.15
N TYR A 468 -25.64 -27.64 12.58
CA TYR A 468 -24.37 -27.00 13.00
C TYR A 468 -24.55 -25.50 13.14
N CYS A 469 -23.92 -24.90 14.14
CA CYS A 469 -23.85 -23.44 14.30
C CYS A 469 -22.37 -23.02 14.22
N LEU A 470 -22.03 -22.18 13.26
CA LEU A 470 -20.68 -21.67 13.00
C LEU A 470 -20.47 -20.29 13.61
#